data_5b6edf5faba8adbcda8a252d668e59b8
#
_entry.id   5b6edf5faba8adbcda8a252d668e59b8
#
_cell.length_a   1.000
_cell.length_b   1.000
_cell.length_c   1.000
_cell.angle_alpha   90.00
_cell.angle_beta   90.00
_cell.angle_gamma   90.00
#
_symmetry.space_group_name_H-M   'P 1'
#
loop_
_entity.id
_entity.type
_entity.pdbx_description
1 polymer ?
#
loop_
_entity_poly.entity_id
_entity_poly.type
_entity_poly.pdbx_seq_one_letter_code
_entity_poly.pdbx_strand_id
1 'polypeptide(L)'
;MHTAARTLSSTRSSPLQRHRMALLALLLAGSALLLAGCASTRPPPGVTAVTPFDVQRYQGHWYELARLDHAFERGMTDVSATYTAQADGSVRVVNRGYAPASGQWREAVGKAQFTGAPTTASLKVSFFGPFYGGYHVAALDPDYRWALVVGPTTGYAWILAREKHIAPAQQNAIVAQARALGVDTAALIWVTHERQDPAH
;
A
#
# COMPACT_ATOMS: atom_id res chain seq x y z
N MET A 1 75.62 19.51 -6.98
CA MET A 1 74.45 18.74 -7.38
C MET A 1 73.98 17.90 -6.20
N HIS A 2 72.98 18.34 -5.46
CA HIS A 2 72.40 17.60 -4.34
C HIS A 2 71.00 17.15 -4.70
N THR A 3 70.84 15.87 -4.87
CA THR A 3 69.57 15.22 -5.13
C THR A 3 68.87 14.86 -3.80
N ALA A 4 67.80 15.56 -3.46
CA ALA A 4 67.02 15.27 -2.26
C ALA A 4 66.01 14.16 -2.56
N ALA A 5 66.18 13.01 -1.95
CA ALA A 5 65.24 11.91 -1.94
C ALA A 5 64.05 12.22 -1.02
N ARG A 6 62.80 12.33 -1.55
CA ARG A 6 61.57 12.42 -0.77
C ARG A 6 61.17 11.00 -0.30
N THR A 7 61.30 10.76 1.01
CA THR A 7 60.75 9.59 1.69
C THR A 7 59.21 9.72 1.81
N LEU A 8 58.46 8.86 1.11
CA LEU A 8 57.03 8.70 1.30
C LEU A 8 56.76 7.93 2.58
N SER A 9 56.28 8.60 3.61
CA SER A 9 55.86 8.02 4.87
C SER A 9 54.51 7.29 4.66
N SER A 10 54.55 5.96 4.68
CA SER A 10 53.37 5.12 4.67
C SER A 10 52.80 5.04 6.09
N THR A 11 51.78 5.80 6.39
CA THR A 11 51.02 5.68 7.65
C THR A 11 50.16 4.43 7.65
N ARG A 12 50.67 3.32 8.24
CA ARG A 12 49.89 2.12 8.52
C ARG A 12 48.91 2.43 9.63
N SER A 13 47.61 2.44 9.32
CA SER A 13 46.54 2.56 10.32
C SER A 13 46.58 1.39 11.30
N SER A 14 46.45 1.69 12.62
CA SER A 14 46.48 0.69 13.69
C SER A 14 45.30 -0.29 13.59
N PRO A 15 45.46 -1.54 14.08
CA PRO A 15 44.37 -2.53 14.04
C PRO A 15 43.11 -2.05 14.74
N LEU A 16 43.21 -1.28 15.80
CA LEU A 16 42.08 -0.61 16.48
C LEU A 16 41.31 0.39 15.59
N GLN A 17 42.03 1.09 14.73
CA GLN A 17 41.44 2.06 13.81
C GLN A 17 40.69 1.34 12.67
N ARG A 18 41.19 0.22 12.21
CA ARG A 18 40.53 -0.66 11.21
C ARG A 18 39.23 -1.28 11.77
N HIS A 19 39.23 -1.74 13.03
CA HIS A 19 38.02 -2.28 13.66
C HIS A 19 36.97 -1.20 13.91
N ARG A 20 37.37 0.03 14.29
CA ARG A 20 36.43 1.15 14.44
C ARG A 20 35.81 1.59 13.11
N MET A 21 36.59 1.60 12.03
CA MET A 21 36.07 1.92 10.69
C MET A 21 35.14 0.82 10.16
N ALA A 22 35.44 -0.46 10.41
CA ALA A 22 34.59 -1.59 10.04
C ALA A 22 33.25 -1.56 10.80
N LEU A 23 33.27 -1.27 12.11
CA LEU A 23 32.05 -1.12 12.91
C LEU A 23 31.19 0.09 12.48
N LEU A 24 31.81 1.23 12.15
CA LEU A 24 31.11 2.39 11.61
C LEU A 24 30.48 2.09 10.24
N ALA A 25 31.19 1.37 9.37
CA ALA A 25 30.67 0.98 8.06
C ALA A 25 29.48 -0.01 8.18
N LEU A 26 29.53 -0.95 9.14
CA LEU A 26 28.45 -1.87 9.44
C LEU A 26 27.22 -1.16 10.03
N LEU A 27 27.43 -0.17 10.91
CA LEU A 27 26.35 0.67 11.46
C LEU A 27 25.69 1.55 10.39
N LEU A 28 26.48 2.13 9.48
CA LEU A 28 25.98 2.92 8.36
C LEU A 28 25.24 2.06 7.32
N ALA A 29 25.75 0.84 7.03
CA ALA A 29 25.06 -0.10 6.15
C ALA A 29 23.74 -0.61 6.77
N GLY A 30 23.73 -0.89 8.09
CA GLY A 30 22.52 -1.25 8.83
C GLY A 30 21.48 -0.13 8.84
N SER A 31 21.89 1.12 8.99
CA SER A 31 21.01 2.29 8.93
C SER A 31 20.44 2.53 7.53
N ALA A 32 21.20 2.27 6.47
CA ALA A 32 20.73 2.37 5.09
C ALA A 32 19.68 1.31 4.74
N LEU A 33 19.79 0.10 5.30
CA LEU A 33 18.77 -0.95 5.13
C LEU A 33 17.46 -0.62 5.88
N LEU A 34 17.53 0.08 7.02
CA LEU A 34 16.34 0.50 7.76
C LEU A 34 15.57 1.64 7.06
N LEU A 35 16.22 2.43 6.21
CA LEU A 35 15.59 3.48 5.41
C LEU A 35 14.91 2.96 4.13
N ALA A 36 15.19 1.71 3.71
CA ALA A 36 14.53 1.08 2.57
C ALA A 36 13.08 0.61 2.87
N GLY A 37 12.62 0.75 4.11
CA GLY A 37 11.25 0.43 4.54
C GLY A 37 10.22 1.52 4.25
N CYS A 38 10.54 2.57 3.49
CA CYS A 38 9.54 3.47 2.94
C CYS A 38 8.69 2.69 1.95
N ALA A 39 7.42 2.43 2.29
CA ALA A 39 6.49 1.75 1.40
C ALA A 39 6.47 2.46 0.05
N SER A 40 6.74 1.72 -1.04
CA SER A 40 6.75 2.29 -2.39
C SER A 40 5.39 2.94 -2.68
N THR A 41 5.40 4.11 -3.29
CA THR A 41 4.17 4.75 -3.79
C THR A 41 3.96 4.49 -5.29
N ARG A 42 4.84 3.70 -5.91
CA ARG A 42 4.73 3.26 -7.31
C ARG A 42 4.01 1.92 -7.38
N PRO A 43 3.32 1.62 -8.49
CA PRO A 43 2.81 0.28 -8.72
C PRO A 43 3.95 -0.75 -8.65
N PRO A 44 3.71 -1.94 -8.09
CA PRO A 44 4.69 -3.01 -8.13
C PRO A 44 4.90 -3.51 -9.57
N PRO A 45 6.04 -4.16 -9.87
CA PRO A 45 6.30 -4.73 -11.19
C PRO A 45 5.15 -5.61 -11.68
N GLY A 46 4.75 -5.44 -12.95
CA GLY A 46 3.64 -6.18 -13.55
C GLY A 46 2.25 -5.62 -13.26
N VAL A 47 2.11 -4.65 -12.35
CA VAL A 47 0.84 -3.99 -12.07
C VAL A 47 0.75 -2.66 -12.81
N THR A 48 -0.27 -2.53 -13.66
CA THR A 48 -0.62 -1.28 -14.35
C THR A 48 -1.93 -0.74 -13.78
N ALA A 49 -1.92 0.52 -13.36
CA ALA A 49 -3.13 1.16 -12.87
C ALA A 49 -4.09 1.49 -14.02
N VAL A 50 -5.40 1.34 -13.76
CA VAL A 50 -6.46 1.60 -14.75
C VAL A 50 -6.38 3.03 -15.28
N THR A 51 -6.56 3.16 -16.59
CA THR A 51 -6.72 4.40 -17.34
C THR A 51 -7.64 4.16 -18.55
N PRO A 52 -8.62 5.02 -18.88
CA PRO A 52 -8.99 6.21 -18.14
C PRO A 52 -9.68 5.92 -16.81
N PHE A 53 -9.45 6.78 -15.83
CA PHE A 53 -10.07 6.71 -14.50
C PHE A 53 -10.80 8.01 -14.19
N ASP A 54 -11.99 7.89 -13.62
CA ASP A 54 -12.81 9.02 -13.17
C ASP A 54 -13.05 8.93 -11.66
N VAL A 55 -12.40 9.82 -10.92
CA VAL A 55 -12.52 9.87 -9.46
C VAL A 55 -13.95 10.21 -9.01
N GLN A 56 -14.72 10.95 -9.82
CA GLN A 56 -16.10 11.30 -9.48
C GLN A 56 -17.00 10.06 -9.46
N ARG A 57 -16.76 9.11 -10.37
CA ARG A 57 -17.46 7.82 -10.38
C ARG A 57 -16.94 6.87 -9.30
N TYR A 58 -15.67 7.02 -8.89
CA TYR A 58 -15.06 6.18 -7.86
C TYR A 58 -15.43 6.58 -6.43
N GLN A 59 -15.87 7.81 -6.21
CA GLN A 59 -16.32 8.33 -4.91
C GLN A 59 -17.44 7.50 -4.29
N GLY A 60 -17.68 7.76 -3.00
CA GLY A 60 -18.75 7.14 -2.23
C GLY A 60 -18.28 5.86 -1.53
N HIS A 61 -19.22 5.02 -1.19
CA HIS A 61 -19.05 3.86 -0.34
C HIS A 61 -18.68 2.60 -1.14
N TRP A 62 -17.73 1.83 -0.57
CA TRP A 62 -17.27 0.55 -1.08
C TRP A 62 -17.17 -0.44 0.07
N TYR A 63 -17.68 -1.65 -0.13
CA TYR A 63 -17.46 -2.78 0.77
C TYR A 63 -16.16 -3.50 0.40
N GLU A 64 -15.36 -3.87 1.38
CA GLU A 64 -14.20 -4.71 1.20
C GLU A 64 -14.64 -6.19 1.19
N LEU A 65 -14.65 -6.82 0.03
CA LEU A 65 -15.07 -8.22 -0.10
C LEU A 65 -13.96 -9.19 0.28
N ALA A 66 -12.71 -8.85 -0.05
CA ALA A 66 -11.55 -9.68 0.29
C ALA A 66 -10.29 -8.83 0.42
N ARG A 67 -9.33 -9.34 1.18
CA ARG A 67 -7.99 -8.76 1.35
C ARG A 67 -6.93 -9.81 1.62
N LEU A 68 -5.67 -9.45 1.47
CA LEU A 68 -4.57 -10.13 2.14
C LEU A 68 -4.46 -9.66 3.59
N ASP A 69 -3.87 -10.48 4.49
CA ASP A 69 -3.81 -10.17 5.92
C ASP A 69 -2.83 -9.02 6.22
N HIS A 70 -3.32 -7.98 6.89
CA HIS A 70 -2.53 -6.85 7.36
C HIS A 70 -2.83 -6.52 8.81
N ALA A 71 -1.79 -6.14 9.57
CA ALA A 71 -1.89 -5.91 11.00
C ALA A 71 -2.91 -4.83 11.38
N PHE A 72 -3.11 -3.81 10.52
CA PHE A 72 -4.00 -2.68 10.80
C PHE A 72 -5.50 -3.02 10.68
N GLU A 73 -5.85 -4.13 10.00
CA GLU A 73 -7.25 -4.55 9.80
C GLU A 73 -7.49 -6.03 10.16
N ARG A 74 -6.47 -6.66 10.77
CA ARG A 74 -6.53 -8.08 11.14
C ARG A 74 -7.71 -8.40 12.03
N GLY A 75 -8.48 -9.43 11.64
CA GLY A 75 -9.65 -9.91 12.37
C GLY A 75 -10.88 -9.00 12.27
N MET A 76 -10.84 -7.91 11.49
CA MET A 76 -12.03 -7.08 11.27
C MET A 76 -13.01 -7.74 10.30
N THR A 77 -14.30 -7.51 10.56
CA THR A 77 -15.44 -7.84 9.70
C THR A 77 -16.17 -6.56 9.29
N ASP A 78 -17.11 -6.67 8.37
CA ASP A 78 -17.98 -5.55 7.95
C ASP A 78 -17.16 -4.32 7.52
N VAL A 79 -16.02 -4.58 6.83
CA VAL A 79 -15.06 -3.53 6.45
C VAL A 79 -15.53 -2.78 5.23
N SER A 80 -15.39 -1.46 5.26
CA SER A 80 -15.76 -0.57 4.18
C SER A 80 -14.77 0.58 4.04
N ALA A 81 -14.78 1.20 2.85
CA ALA A 81 -14.03 2.42 2.55
C ALA A 81 -14.98 3.44 1.89
N THR A 82 -14.90 4.69 2.34
CA THR A 82 -15.62 5.80 1.71
C THR A 82 -14.62 6.80 1.16
N TYR A 83 -14.73 7.10 -0.12
CA TYR A 83 -13.85 8.02 -0.82
C TYR A 83 -14.59 9.32 -1.14
N THR A 84 -13.97 10.47 -0.87
CA THR A 84 -14.53 11.79 -1.15
C THR A 84 -13.48 12.67 -1.81
N ALA A 85 -13.67 13.04 -3.07
CA ALA A 85 -12.80 13.97 -3.78
C ALA A 85 -12.84 15.36 -3.10
N GLN A 86 -11.68 15.98 -2.97
CA GLN A 86 -11.50 17.25 -2.30
C GLN A 86 -11.18 18.35 -3.32
N ALA A 87 -11.45 19.60 -2.98
CA ALA A 87 -11.20 20.75 -3.85
C ALA A 87 -9.71 20.93 -4.20
N ASP A 88 -8.80 20.41 -3.35
CA ASP A 88 -7.35 20.43 -3.59
C ASP A 88 -6.85 19.30 -4.50
N GLY A 89 -7.75 18.53 -5.12
CA GLY A 89 -7.44 17.40 -5.98
C GLY A 89 -7.04 16.11 -5.23
N SER A 90 -7.03 16.13 -3.91
CA SER A 90 -6.85 14.93 -3.10
C SER A 90 -8.17 14.17 -2.92
N VAL A 91 -8.09 12.98 -2.36
CA VAL A 91 -9.24 12.16 -1.98
C VAL A 91 -9.17 11.88 -0.48
N ARG A 92 -10.20 12.26 0.26
CA ARG A 92 -10.38 11.84 1.64
C ARG A 92 -10.82 10.38 1.65
N VAL A 93 -10.19 9.56 2.48
CA VAL A 93 -10.49 8.14 2.64
C VAL A 93 -10.94 7.91 4.08
N VAL A 94 -12.09 7.27 4.25
CA VAL A 94 -12.56 6.82 5.57
C VAL A 94 -12.72 5.31 5.51
N ASN A 95 -11.85 4.59 6.19
CA ASN A 95 -11.99 3.15 6.37
C ASN A 95 -12.71 2.89 7.69
N ARG A 96 -13.70 1.99 7.66
CA ARG A 96 -14.43 1.54 8.84
C ARG A 96 -14.49 0.02 8.85
N GLY A 97 -14.49 -0.55 10.04
CA GLY A 97 -14.63 -2.00 10.21
C GLY A 97 -15.03 -2.34 11.64
N TYR A 98 -15.73 -3.45 11.80
CA TYR A 98 -16.07 -3.97 13.11
C TYR A 98 -14.95 -4.87 13.62
N ALA A 99 -14.52 -4.65 14.86
CA ALA A 99 -13.51 -5.45 15.54
C ALA A 99 -14.19 -6.40 16.54
N PRO A 100 -14.46 -7.68 16.19
CA PRO A 100 -15.19 -8.63 17.02
C PRO A 100 -14.54 -8.82 18.40
N ALA A 101 -13.21 -8.80 18.46
CA ALA A 101 -12.46 -8.97 19.69
C ALA A 101 -12.76 -7.89 20.77
N SER A 102 -13.13 -6.69 20.35
CA SER A 102 -13.50 -5.58 21.25
C SER A 102 -14.98 -5.23 21.22
N GLY A 103 -15.77 -5.82 20.30
CA GLY A 103 -17.17 -5.49 20.10
C GLY A 103 -17.40 -4.07 19.58
N GLN A 104 -16.44 -3.46 18.89
CA GLN A 104 -16.47 -2.05 18.51
C GLN A 104 -16.21 -1.82 17.04
N TRP A 105 -16.88 -0.81 16.49
CA TRP A 105 -16.51 -0.22 15.20
C TRP A 105 -15.24 0.61 15.35
N ARG A 106 -14.35 0.47 14.41
CA ARG A 106 -13.13 1.27 14.30
C ARG A 106 -13.16 2.08 13.02
N GLU A 107 -12.57 3.27 13.08
CA GLU A 107 -12.47 4.18 11.96
C GLU A 107 -11.02 4.64 11.79
N ALA A 108 -10.59 4.76 10.54
CA ALA A 108 -9.33 5.41 10.19
C ALA A 108 -9.58 6.39 9.05
N VAL A 109 -9.13 7.63 9.22
CA VAL A 109 -9.26 8.68 8.22
C VAL A 109 -7.91 8.93 7.59
N GLY A 110 -7.86 8.83 6.27
CA GLY A 110 -6.66 9.04 5.47
C GLY A 110 -6.84 10.07 4.37
N LYS A 111 -5.72 10.45 3.77
CA LYS A 111 -5.64 11.31 2.59
C LYS A 111 -4.91 10.56 1.49
N ALA A 112 -5.56 10.43 0.33
CA ALA A 112 -4.95 9.92 -0.88
C ALA A 112 -4.65 11.06 -1.86
N GLN A 113 -3.56 10.92 -2.60
CA GLN A 113 -3.13 11.88 -3.63
C GLN A 113 -2.71 11.12 -4.86
N PHE A 114 -3.08 11.60 -6.04
CA PHE A 114 -2.59 11.01 -7.29
C PHE A 114 -1.07 11.12 -7.37
N THR A 115 -0.43 10.07 -7.87
CA THR A 115 1.03 10.03 -8.08
C THR A 115 1.42 10.55 -9.47
N GLY A 116 0.43 10.78 -10.33
CA GLY A 116 0.57 11.29 -11.70
C GLY A 116 -0.74 11.95 -12.15
N ALA A 117 -1.12 11.76 -13.41
CA ALA A 117 -2.36 12.29 -13.96
C ALA A 117 -3.58 11.72 -13.22
N PRO A 118 -4.59 12.56 -12.86
CA PRO A 118 -5.77 12.11 -12.14
C PRO A 118 -6.68 11.15 -12.95
N THR A 119 -6.42 11.04 -14.25
CA THR A 119 -7.05 10.06 -15.13
C THR A 119 -6.41 8.66 -15.08
N THR A 120 -5.39 8.47 -14.26
CA THR A 120 -4.76 7.16 -13.97
C THR A 120 -5.00 6.83 -12.52
N ALA A 121 -5.55 5.66 -12.24
CA ALA A 121 -5.95 5.21 -10.89
C ALA A 121 -4.75 4.79 -10.01
N SER A 122 -3.72 5.64 -9.95
CA SER A 122 -2.49 5.44 -9.18
C SER A 122 -2.35 6.55 -8.15
N LEU A 123 -2.51 6.18 -6.87
CA LEU A 123 -2.48 7.10 -5.75
C LEU A 123 -1.45 6.64 -4.71
N LYS A 124 -1.10 7.56 -3.83
CA LYS A 124 -0.45 7.29 -2.55
C LYS A 124 -1.42 7.66 -1.44
N VAL A 125 -1.54 6.83 -0.42
CA VAL A 125 -2.45 7.04 0.72
C VAL A 125 -1.67 7.10 2.02
N SER A 126 -2.06 8.00 2.91
CA SER A 126 -1.54 8.11 4.27
C SER A 126 -2.69 8.17 5.27
N PHE A 127 -2.59 7.37 6.31
CA PHE A 127 -3.43 7.42 7.52
C PHE A 127 -2.65 8.00 8.70
N PHE A 128 -1.32 8.01 8.61
CA PHE A 128 -0.41 8.56 9.62
C PHE A 128 0.73 9.27 8.90
N GLY A 129 0.60 10.58 8.70
CA GLY A 129 1.67 11.36 8.07
C GLY A 129 2.97 11.31 8.89
N PRO A 130 4.13 11.33 8.27
CA PRO A 130 4.40 11.57 6.85
C PRO A 130 4.48 10.29 5.97
N PHE A 131 4.03 9.14 6.46
CA PHE A 131 4.18 7.85 5.78
C PHE A 131 3.07 7.63 4.76
N TYR A 132 3.45 7.27 3.52
CA TYR A 132 2.55 6.98 2.43
C TYR A 132 2.78 5.57 1.89
N GLY A 133 1.69 4.86 1.58
CA GLY A 133 1.69 3.62 0.83
C GLY A 133 1.08 3.80 -0.56
N GLY A 134 1.50 2.98 -1.54
CA GLY A 134 0.87 2.93 -2.85
C GLY A 134 -0.55 2.39 -2.77
N TYR A 135 -1.42 2.92 -3.62
CA TYR A 135 -2.80 2.48 -3.82
C TYR A 135 -3.10 2.54 -5.32
N HIS A 136 -3.18 1.37 -5.96
CA HIS A 136 -3.29 1.28 -7.41
C HIS A 136 -4.51 0.42 -7.75
N VAL A 137 -5.50 1.01 -8.41
CA VAL A 137 -6.62 0.24 -8.94
C VAL A 137 -6.11 -0.50 -10.19
N ALA A 138 -5.87 -1.79 -10.04
CA ALA A 138 -5.27 -2.63 -11.08
C ALA A 138 -6.30 -3.19 -12.06
N ALA A 139 -7.56 -3.33 -11.59
CA ALA A 139 -8.71 -3.63 -12.43
C ALA A 139 -9.96 -2.95 -11.87
N LEU A 140 -10.86 -2.56 -12.75
CA LEU A 140 -12.08 -1.81 -12.40
C LEU A 140 -13.21 -2.23 -13.34
N ASP A 141 -14.39 -2.45 -12.76
CA ASP A 141 -15.60 -2.65 -13.54
C ASP A 141 -15.93 -1.42 -14.37
N PRO A 142 -16.32 -1.54 -15.64
CA PRO A 142 -16.68 -0.37 -16.48
C PRO A 142 -17.78 0.51 -15.87
N ASP A 143 -18.68 -0.07 -15.09
CA ASP A 143 -19.73 0.65 -14.36
C ASP A 143 -19.33 1.01 -12.92
N TYR A 144 -18.06 0.80 -12.52
CA TYR A 144 -17.52 1.10 -11.18
C TYR A 144 -18.22 0.33 -10.06
N ARG A 145 -18.66 -0.91 -10.32
CA ARG A 145 -19.32 -1.75 -9.32
C ARG A 145 -18.34 -2.55 -8.46
N TRP A 146 -17.15 -2.88 -8.98
CA TRP A 146 -16.07 -3.53 -8.24
C TRP A 146 -14.71 -3.01 -8.68
N ALA A 147 -13.72 -3.15 -7.81
CA ALA A 147 -12.33 -2.78 -8.05
C ALA A 147 -11.38 -3.81 -7.43
N LEU A 148 -10.31 -4.12 -8.15
CA LEU A 148 -9.13 -4.81 -7.61
C LEU A 148 -8.05 -3.78 -7.33
N VAL A 149 -7.66 -3.65 -6.09
CA VAL A 149 -6.66 -2.70 -5.63
C VAL A 149 -5.41 -3.43 -5.21
N VAL A 150 -4.24 -2.95 -5.63
CA VAL A 150 -2.93 -3.45 -5.22
C VAL A 150 -2.14 -2.32 -4.57
N GLY A 151 -1.49 -2.63 -3.47
CA GLY A 151 -0.69 -1.68 -2.70
C GLY A 151 0.74 -1.53 -3.22
N PRO A 152 1.69 -1.20 -2.32
CA PRO A 152 3.10 -1.00 -2.70
C PRO A 152 3.80 -2.27 -3.19
N THR A 153 3.26 -3.44 -2.86
CA THR A 153 3.67 -4.76 -3.36
C THR A 153 2.44 -5.62 -3.59
N THR A 154 2.57 -6.75 -4.29
CA THR A 154 1.49 -7.73 -4.49
C THR A 154 1.09 -8.47 -3.20
N GLY A 155 1.85 -8.29 -2.12
CA GLY A 155 1.45 -8.70 -0.77
C GLY A 155 0.37 -7.82 -0.13
N TYR A 156 -0.01 -6.70 -0.76
CA TYR A 156 -1.11 -5.82 -0.38
C TYR A 156 -2.15 -5.82 -1.49
N ALA A 157 -3.28 -6.46 -1.26
CA ALA A 157 -4.36 -6.54 -2.25
C ALA A 157 -5.73 -6.53 -1.58
N TRP A 158 -6.69 -5.85 -2.23
CA TRP A 158 -8.09 -5.75 -1.81
C TRP A 158 -9.01 -5.92 -3.00
N ILE A 159 -10.13 -6.59 -2.78
CA ILE A 159 -11.27 -6.63 -3.69
C ILE A 159 -12.37 -5.79 -3.05
N LEU A 160 -12.74 -4.71 -3.72
CA LEU A 160 -13.79 -3.78 -3.27
C LEU A 160 -15.01 -3.92 -4.17
N ALA A 161 -16.22 -3.72 -3.61
CA ALA A 161 -17.44 -3.68 -4.40
C ALA A 161 -18.46 -2.68 -3.82
N ARG A 162 -19.43 -2.26 -4.66
CA ARG A 162 -20.55 -1.42 -4.23
C ARG A 162 -21.57 -2.21 -3.41
N GLU A 163 -21.59 -3.52 -3.59
CA GLU A 163 -22.48 -4.42 -2.88
C GLU A 163 -21.68 -5.32 -1.94
N LYS A 164 -22.30 -5.77 -0.85
CA LYS A 164 -21.71 -6.71 0.11
C LYS A 164 -21.40 -8.08 -0.49
N HIS A 165 -22.01 -8.39 -1.63
CA HIS A 165 -21.85 -9.66 -2.35
C HIS A 165 -21.82 -9.42 -3.85
N ILE A 166 -21.02 -10.21 -4.54
CA ILE A 166 -20.98 -10.26 -6.01
C ILE A 166 -21.22 -11.70 -6.49
N ALA A 167 -21.65 -11.84 -7.74
CA ALA A 167 -21.90 -13.16 -8.32
C ALA A 167 -20.62 -14.03 -8.30
N PRO A 168 -20.71 -15.34 -8.02
CA PRO A 168 -19.55 -16.23 -7.96
C PRO A 168 -18.69 -16.21 -9.23
N ALA A 169 -19.31 -16.12 -10.40
CA ALA A 169 -18.59 -16.03 -11.68
C ALA A 169 -17.72 -14.76 -11.75
N GLN A 170 -18.25 -13.62 -11.27
CA GLN A 170 -17.52 -12.36 -11.21
C GLN A 170 -16.39 -12.42 -10.18
N GLN A 171 -16.66 -12.97 -8.99
CA GLN A 171 -15.65 -13.22 -7.97
C GLN A 171 -14.47 -14.02 -8.52
N ASN A 172 -14.75 -15.15 -9.20
CA ASN A 172 -13.73 -16.00 -9.82
C ASN A 172 -12.93 -15.25 -10.88
N ALA A 173 -13.58 -14.40 -11.69
CA ALA A 173 -12.89 -13.59 -12.70
C ALA A 173 -11.94 -12.56 -12.08
N ILE A 174 -12.33 -11.88 -10.98
CA ILE A 174 -11.48 -10.92 -10.26
C ILE A 174 -10.31 -11.65 -9.61
N VAL A 175 -10.54 -12.79 -8.97
CA VAL A 175 -9.48 -13.62 -8.37
C VAL A 175 -8.48 -14.11 -9.42
N ALA A 176 -8.96 -14.49 -10.62
CA ALA A 176 -8.06 -14.87 -11.73
C ALA A 176 -7.17 -13.67 -12.17
N GLN A 177 -7.73 -12.47 -12.25
CA GLN A 177 -6.95 -11.26 -12.55
C GLN A 177 -5.93 -10.96 -11.45
N ALA A 178 -6.31 -11.04 -10.17
CA ALA A 178 -5.40 -10.85 -9.04
C ALA A 178 -4.21 -11.84 -9.09
N ARG A 179 -4.51 -13.12 -9.37
CA ARG A 179 -3.49 -14.16 -9.54
C ARG A 179 -2.53 -13.87 -10.69
N ALA A 180 -3.04 -13.40 -11.82
CA ALA A 180 -2.22 -13.03 -12.98
C ALA A 180 -1.26 -11.86 -12.67
N LEU A 181 -1.60 -11.00 -11.72
CA LEU A 181 -0.75 -9.91 -11.22
C LEU A 181 0.25 -10.36 -10.13
N GLY A 182 0.26 -11.65 -9.77
CA GLY A 182 1.16 -12.21 -8.75
C GLY A 182 0.67 -12.05 -7.30
N VAL A 183 -0.62 -11.76 -7.10
CA VAL A 183 -1.23 -11.79 -5.76
C VAL A 183 -1.40 -13.24 -5.31
N ASP A 184 -1.04 -13.56 -4.08
CA ASP A 184 -1.32 -14.86 -3.47
C ASP A 184 -2.82 -14.98 -3.16
N THR A 185 -3.57 -15.44 -4.14
CA THR A 185 -5.03 -15.55 -4.04
C THR A 185 -5.49 -16.68 -3.11
N ALA A 186 -4.60 -17.61 -2.73
CA ALA A 186 -4.92 -18.66 -1.74
C ALA A 186 -4.94 -18.09 -0.32
N ALA A 187 -4.22 -16.99 -0.08
CA ALA A 187 -4.16 -16.29 1.21
C ALA A 187 -5.24 -15.20 1.35
N LEU A 188 -6.14 -15.02 0.37
CA LEU A 188 -7.22 -14.04 0.48
C LEU A 188 -8.18 -14.39 1.61
N ILE A 189 -8.40 -13.43 2.49
CA ILE A 189 -9.41 -13.45 3.55
C ILE A 189 -10.68 -12.83 2.97
N TRP A 190 -11.77 -13.62 2.90
CA TRP A 190 -13.09 -13.11 2.52
C TRP A 190 -13.75 -12.48 3.73
N VAL A 191 -14.13 -11.20 3.58
CA VAL A 191 -14.67 -10.39 4.67
C VAL A 191 -16.16 -10.71 4.83
N THR A 192 -16.57 -10.99 6.07
CA THR A 192 -17.98 -11.21 6.41
C THR A 192 -18.68 -9.85 6.58
N HIS A 193 -19.89 -9.73 6.02
CA HIS A 193 -20.74 -8.53 6.08
C HIS A 193 -22.13 -8.85 6.64
N GLU A 194 -22.23 -8.99 7.95
CA GLU A 194 -23.48 -9.35 8.65
C GLU A 194 -24.08 -8.18 9.43
N ARG A 195 -23.28 -7.13 9.69
CA ARG A 195 -23.69 -5.98 10.51
C ARG A 195 -24.03 -4.79 9.64
N GLN A 196 -24.91 -3.95 10.17
CA GLN A 196 -25.11 -2.61 9.65
C GLN A 196 -24.19 -1.65 10.39
N ASP A 197 -23.43 -0.85 9.66
CA ASP A 197 -22.63 0.22 10.25
C ASP A 197 -23.58 1.34 10.73
N PRO A 198 -23.52 1.74 12.01
CA PRO A 198 -24.40 2.80 12.53
C PRO A 198 -24.08 4.20 11.96
N ALA A 199 -22.96 4.35 11.23
CA ALA A 199 -22.59 5.61 10.57
C ALA A 199 -23.08 5.69 9.12
N HIS A 200 -23.78 4.66 8.61
CA HIS A 200 -24.29 4.56 7.23
C HIS A 200 -25.73 4.04 7.19
#